data_c8f46b3868a5a137152c6fcc5e4accb8
#
_entry.id   c8f46b3868a5a137152c6fcc5e4accb8
#
_cell.length_a   1.000
_cell.length_b   1.000
_cell.length_c   1.000
_cell.angle_alpha   90.00
_cell.angle_beta   90.00
_cell.angle_gamma   90.00
#
_symmetry.space_group_name_H-M   'P 1'
#
loop_
_entity.id
_entity.type
_entity.pdbx_description
1 polymer ?
#
loop_
_entity_poly.entity_id
_entity_poly.type
_entity_poly.pdbx_seq_one_letter_code
_entity_poly.pdbx_strand_id
1 'polypeptide(L)'
;MTKRQSTEKQGKLKIGDNWNAITIIALSQSNPLKAIAEFVENSIDARAGQITIIRGRQGGQTYLKIIDDGEGIDDFKYVATHIGDSIKRKLKNEGVSGLQGEFGIGLLSFWTVGEELVMSSCGSEGVTRRMKLVKNNPGYSISEVGNLFDRSGTELLIMPILAGVKQLSGEKIQNYLASELRDRITKTGVEIRIKDKLNRKELVVEPRKYTGRLLHDLPQPKSPMGEIYTELYLADPSGENQVSLFKQGTRVVPAVQELDPLNRPPWNSPYLEGLLDADFLQLTPGTRGGVIMDDSFENFLHSLSDLEAALIQIIDEQKRAEEDHASKSILKRITKALREALRKLPEGDYDWLQIHPPRKTSVTAKEEGKPGHAGEQGDEERIYAVEERQEAEEPQKSFFEYAGPLYSCAIRPGSVIMKCGETKQLRGVALDKSKRVIDAGVSFSWELVSGEGLLEEEDTEINRFTAPEEPGIVQIKLTARQNDTVTEAEGMITVTKELIDQASGADGKDKKGLPGYTYQNAPGELWRSRYDMDRKIIYINNGHADFIYASRSNSRKLKYIFKLFSKELVAANFPELSPPQLMEKMIELQLYSEENL
;
A
#
# COMPACT_ATOMS: atom_id res chain seq x y z
N MET A 1 2.75 57.82 47.71
CA MET A 1 2.36 56.99 46.55
C MET A 1 1.93 55.64 47.09
N THR A 2 0.62 55.43 47.26
CA THR A 2 0.00 54.23 47.84
C THR A 2 -0.19 53.19 46.70
N LYS A 3 0.55 52.06 46.75
CA LYS A 3 0.32 50.96 45.84
C LYS A 3 -1.09 50.37 46.06
N ARG A 4 -1.99 50.52 45.07
CA ARG A 4 -3.24 49.77 45.01
C ARG A 4 -2.86 48.28 44.79
N GLN A 5 -3.04 47.42 45.77
CA GLN A 5 -3.08 45.98 45.61
C GLN A 5 -4.32 45.65 44.84
N SER A 6 -4.18 45.15 43.59
CA SER A 6 -5.29 44.52 42.83
C SER A 6 -5.64 43.20 43.51
N THR A 7 -6.73 43.11 44.16
CA THR A 7 -7.31 41.85 44.66
C THR A 7 -7.78 41.04 43.45
N GLU A 8 -7.01 40.03 43.08
CA GLU A 8 -7.39 39.05 42.06
C GLU A 8 -8.59 38.26 42.57
N LYS A 9 -9.74 38.38 41.88
CA LYS A 9 -10.91 37.62 42.21
C LYS A 9 -10.86 36.27 41.56
N GLN A 10 -10.63 35.21 42.32
CA GLN A 10 -10.66 33.83 41.87
C GLN A 10 -12.10 33.28 41.96
N GLY A 11 -12.56 32.58 40.91
CA GLY A 11 -13.85 31.92 40.84
C GLY A 11 -13.78 30.64 39.98
N LYS A 12 -14.76 29.76 40.12
CA LYS A 12 -14.90 28.55 39.30
C LYS A 12 -15.90 28.81 38.17
N LEU A 13 -15.54 28.38 36.95
CA LEU A 13 -16.49 28.33 35.83
C LEU A 13 -17.61 27.36 36.15
N LYS A 14 -18.86 27.75 35.81
CA LYS A 14 -20.07 26.91 35.95
C LYS A 14 -20.80 26.87 34.62
N ILE A 15 -21.39 25.70 34.29
CA ILE A 15 -22.27 25.54 33.15
C ILE A 15 -23.58 26.26 33.50
N GLY A 16 -23.96 27.25 32.67
CA GLY A 16 -25.18 28.06 32.92
C GLY A 16 -26.47 27.31 32.63
N ASP A 17 -26.51 26.56 31.53
CA ASP A 17 -27.62 25.70 31.13
C ASP A 17 -27.11 24.34 30.66
N ASN A 18 -27.48 23.32 31.40
CA ASN A 18 -27.07 21.94 31.12
C ASN A 18 -27.58 21.43 29.78
N TRP A 19 -28.82 21.85 29.40
CA TRP A 19 -29.42 21.42 28.13
C TRP A 19 -28.70 22.03 26.93
N ASN A 20 -28.34 23.31 26.99
CA ASN A 20 -27.55 23.94 25.94
C ASN A 20 -26.17 23.26 25.79
N ALA A 21 -25.53 22.89 26.90
CA ALA A 21 -24.27 22.15 26.85
C ALA A 21 -24.42 20.78 26.17
N ILE A 22 -25.47 20.02 26.51
CA ILE A 22 -25.80 18.73 25.88
C ILE A 22 -26.08 18.92 24.38
N THR A 23 -26.80 19.96 24.00
CA THR A 23 -27.13 20.27 22.60
C THR A 23 -25.86 20.56 21.78
N ILE A 24 -24.95 21.37 22.32
CA ILE A 24 -23.65 21.67 21.67
C ILE A 24 -22.86 20.39 21.45
N ILE A 25 -22.77 19.52 22.45
CA ILE A 25 -22.07 18.25 22.36
C ILE A 25 -22.72 17.32 21.32
N ALA A 26 -24.05 17.18 21.34
CA ALA A 26 -24.81 16.36 20.41
C ALA A 26 -24.64 16.82 18.95
N LEU A 27 -24.58 18.15 18.71
CA LEU A 27 -24.40 18.73 17.39
C LEU A 27 -22.94 18.79 16.94
N SER A 28 -21.97 18.56 17.83
CA SER A 28 -20.56 18.50 17.46
C SER A 28 -20.24 17.28 16.57
N GLN A 29 -21.02 16.22 16.69
CA GLN A 29 -20.94 15.04 15.82
C GLN A 29 -21.69 15.34 14.51
N SER A 30 -20.97 15.51 13.40
CA SER A 30 -21.58 15.84 12.10
C SER A 30 -21.68 14.65 11.13
N ASN A 31 -20.98 13.56 11.39
CA ASN A 31 -20.91 12.41 10.50
C ASN A 31 -21.86 11.27 10.94
N PRO A 32 -22.92 10.99 10.17
CA PRO A 32 -23.88 9.93 10.51
C PRO A 32 -23.27 8.51 10.48
N LEU A 33 -22.25 8.26 9.65
CA LEU A 33 -21.55 6.97 9.64
C LEU A 33 -20.78 6.75 10.95
N LYS A 34 -20.19 7.81 11.50
CA LYS A 34 -19.50 7.74 12.79
C LYS A 34 -20.48 7.48 13.94
N ALA A 35 -21.65 8.11 13.89
CA ALA A 35 -22.71 7.83 14.86
C ALA A 35 -23.14 6.34 14.82
N ILE A 36 -23.29 5.78 13.61
CA ILE A 36 -23.60 4.35 13.44
C ILE A 36 -22.46 3.48 14.00
N ALA A 37 -21.22 3.83 13.73
CA ALA A 37 -20.06 3.11 14.26
C ALA A 37 -20.01 3.14 15.80
N GLU A 38 -20.34 4.27 16.44
CA GLU A 38 -20.43 4.37 17.91
C GLU A 38 -21.51 3.45 18.50
N PHE A 39 -22.66 3.28 17.84
CA PHE A 39 -23.67 2.32 18.30
C PHE A 39 -23.18 0.89 18.18
N VAL A 40 -22.52 0.54 17.06
CA VAL A 40 -21.92 -0.77 16.87
C VAL A 40 -20.81 -1.03 17.89
N GLU A 41 -19.97 -0.02 18.17
CA GLU A 41 -18.93 -0.10 19.18
C GLU A 41 -19.50 -0.34 20.59
N ASN A 42 -20.62 0.31 20.93
CA ASN A 42 -21.32 0.05 22.18
C ASN A 42 -21.83 -1.40 22.28
N SER A 43 -22.31 -1.97 21.16
CA SER A 43 -22.70 -3.38 21.11
C SER A 43 -21.50 -4.32 21.29
N ILE A 44 -20.34 -4.00 20.69
CA ILE A 44 -19.09 -4.76 20.89
C ILE A 44 -18.64 -4.66 22.36
N ASP A 45 -18.71 -3.48 22.96
CA ASP A 45 -18.37 -3.27 24.39
C ASP A 45 -19.32 -4.04 25.33
N ALA A 46 -20.59 -4.24 24.92
CA ALA A 46 -21.55 -5.11 25.60
C ALA A 46 -21.33 -6.61 25.30
N ARG A 47 -20.20 -6.97 24.70
CA ARG A 47 -19.80 -8.36 24.37
C ARG A 47 -20.75 -9.08 23.42
N ALA A 48 -21.38 -8.34 22.51
CA ALA A 48 -22.20 -8.92 21.48
C ALA A 48 -21.39 -9.87 20.57
N GLY A 49 -21.92 -11.04 20.30
CA GLY A 49 -21.39 -11.99 19.31
C GLY A 49 -21.92 -11.73 17.90
N GLN A 50 -23.16 -11.18 17.82
CA GLN A 50 -23.82 -10.86 16.57
C GLN A 50 -24.45 -9.47 16.62
N ILE A 51 -24.23 -8.67 15.56
CA ILE A 51 -24.83 -7.36 15.40
C ILE A 51 -25.49 -7.30 14.03
N THR A 52 -26.79 -6.96 14.01
CA THR A 52 -27.55 -6.82 12.77
C THR A 52 -27.99 -5.38 12.58
N ILE A 53 -27.59 -4.76 11.47
CA ILE A 53 -28.00 -3.41 11.07
C ILE A 53 -29.05 -3.54 9.98
N ILE A 54 -30.24 -2.98 10.18
CA ILE A 54 -31.35 -3.06 9.22
C ILE A 54 -31.70 -1.65 8.75
N ARG A 55 -31.64 -1.44 7.47
CA ARG A 55 -32.12 -0.22 6.82
C ARG A 55 -33.39 -0.52 6.05
N GLY A 56 -34.47 0.19 6.33
CA GLY A 56 -35.75 -0.11 5.73
C GLY A 56 -36.71 1.06 5.70
N ARG A 57 -37.95 0.80 5.33
CA ARG A 57 -39.07 1.78 5.35
C ARG A 57 -40.28 1.19 6.05
N GLN A 58 -40.91 1.99 6.91
CA GLN A 58 -42.12 1.62 7.61
C GLN A 58 -43.05 2.85 7.64
N GLY A 59 -44.33 2.68 7.30
CA GLY A 59 -45.27 3.79 7.26
C GLY A 59 -44.85 4.97 6.37
N GLY A 60 -44.14 4.72 5.27
CA GLY A 60 -43.61 5.78 4.39
C GLY A 60 -42.29 6.41 4.86
N GLN A 61 -41.86 6.18 6.09
CA GLN A 61 -40.66 6.73 6.70
C GLN A 61 -39.49 5.74 6.64
N THR A 62 -38.30 6.24 6.36
CA THR A 62 -37.08 5.45 6.39
C THR A 62 -36.57 5.30 7.81
N TYR A 63 -36.11 4.10 8.17
CA TYR A 63 -35.56 3.82 9.49
C TYR A 63 -34.20 3.12 9.38
N LEU A 64 -33.42 3.26 10.44
CA LEU A 64 -32.25 2.45 10.73
C LEU A 64 -32.49 1.72 12.05
N LYS A 65 -32.21 0.40 12.07
CA LYS A 65 -32.32 -0.43 13.25
C LYS A 65 -31.00 -1.15 13.48
N ILE A 66 -30.52 -1.17 14.71
CA ILE A 66 -29.32 -1.91 15.12
C ILE A 66 -29.76 -2.87 16.23
N ILE A 67 -29.45 -4.14 16.08
CA ILE A 67 -29.82 -5.20 17.02
C ILE A 67 -28.56 -5.96 17.40
N ASP A 68 -28.35 -6.17 18.68
CA ASP A 68 -27.26 -6.95 19.21
C ASP A 68 -27.74 -7.99 20.24
N ASP A 69 -26.95 -9.00 20.46
CA ASP A 69 -27.12 -10.07 21.44
C ASP A 69 -26.20 -9.90 22.68
N GLY A 70 -25.79 -8.66 22.96
CA GLY A 70 -24.90 -8.33 24.08
C GLY A 70 -25.55 -8.45 25.46
N GLU A 71 -24.83 -7.98 26.50
CA GLU A 71 -25.27 -8.09 27.91
C GLU A 71 -26.54 -7.27 28.22
N GLY A 72 -26.91 -6.32 27.34
CA GLY A 72 -28.07 -5.44 27.53
C GLY A 72 -27.89 -4.37 28.60
N ILE A 73 -28.99 -3.68 28.92
CA ILE A 73 -29.04 -2.56 29.88
C ILE A 73 -30.19 -2.80 30.85
N ASP A 74 -29.92 -2.83 32.15
CA ASP A 74 -30.90 -2.94 33.23
C ASP A 74 -31.36 -1.56 33.71
N ASP A 75 -30.45 -0.59 33.86
CA ASP A 75 -30.77 0.73 34.40
C ASP A 75 -30.80 1.85 33.34
N PHE A 76 -31.93 1.94 32.64
CA PHE A 76 -32.16 3.02 31.69
C PHE A 76 -32.23 4.43 32.32
N LYS A 77 -32.62 4.52 33.60
CA LYS A 77 -32.67 5.81 34.30
C LYS A 77 -31.24 6.33 34.51
N TYR A 78 -30.31 5.46 34.85
CA TYR A 78 -28.92 5.87 34.97
C TYR A 78 -28.37 6.37 33.63
N VAL A 79 -28.60 5.63 32.52
CA VAL A 79 -28.18 6.03 31.18
C VAL A 79 -28.72 7.38 30.77
N ALA A 80 -30.01 7.68 31.07
CA ALA A 80 -30.66 8.94 30.71
C ALA A 80 -30.17 10.13 31.56
N THR A 81 -29.83 9.92 32.82
CA THR A 81 -29.52 11.00 33.77
C THR A 81 -28.04 11.28 33.94
N HIS A 82 -27.18 10.43 33.42
CA HIS A 82 -25.71 10.55 33.53
C HIS A 82 -25.05 10.76 32.16
N ILE A 83 -25.67 11.56 31.30
CA ILE A 83 -25.09 12.00 30.04
C ILE A 83 -23.81 12.80 30.35
N GLY A 84 -22.69 12.38 29.76
CA GLY A 84 -21.36 12.97 30.06
C GLY A 84 -20.59 12.28 31.19
N ASP A 85 -21.24 11.37 31.94
CA ASP A 85 -20.56 10.53 32.93
C ASP A 85 -20.51 9.07 32.44
N SER A 86 -19.35 8.62 32.00
CA SER A 86 -19.20 7.28 31.43
C SER A 86 -18.91 6.25 32.50
N ILE A 87 -19.76 5.22 32.67
CA ILE A 87 -19.48 4.02 33.48
C ILE A 87 -18.17 3.38 33.01
N LYS A 88 -17.91 3.36 31.70
CA LYS A 88 -16.69 2.83 31.09
C LYS A 88 -15.44 3.56 31.60
N ARG A 89 -15.52 4.87 31.85
CA ARG A 89 -14.43 5.65 32.41
C ARG A 89 -14.11 5.24 33.86
N LYS A 90 -15.12 4.91 34.65
CA LYS A 90 -14.91 4.38 36.01
C LYS A 90 -14.27 3.01 35.95
N LEU A 91 -14.77 2.10 35.12
CA LEU A 91 -14.22 0.76 34.93
C LEU A 91 -12.77 0.78 34.40
N LYS A 92 -12.45 1.71 33.48
CA LYS A 92 -11.05 1.92 33.03
C LYS A 92 -10.14 2.34 34.18
N ASN A 93 -10.59 3.23 35.04
CA ASN A 93 -9.83 3.66 36.23
C ASN A 93 -9.65 2.51 37.24
N GLU A 94 -10.53 1.51 37.19
CA GLU A 94 -10.46 0.27 38.02
C GLU A 94 -9.64 -0.85 37.32
N GLY A 95 -9.02 -0.57 36.14
CA GLY A 95 -8.11 -1.48 35.45
C GLY A 95 -8.75 -2.42 34.44
N VAL A 96 -10.02 -2.24 34.07
CA VAL A 96 -10.69 -3.01 33.02
C VAL A 96 -10.23 -2.49 31.65
N SER A 97 -9.46 -3.32 30.92
CA SER A 97 -8.97 -3.00 29.57
C SER A 97 -9.99 -3.33 28.48
N GLY A 98 -9.88 -2.69 27.31
CA GLY A 98 -10.66 -3.01 26.11
C GLY A 98 -12.01 -2.30 25.98
N LEU A 99 -12.42 -1.46 26.94
CA LEU A 99 -13.64 -0.65 26.86
C LEU A 99 -13.36 0.67 26.13
N GLN A 100 -14.19 1.02 25.16
CA GLN A 100 -14.18 2.32 24.48
C GLN A 100 -15.32 3.19 25.02
N GLY A 101 -15.24 4.50 24.85
CA GLY A 101 -16.31 5.40 25.28
C GLY A 101 -16.00 6.16 26.58
N GLU A 102 -15.24 7.25 26.45
CA GLU A 102 -14.80 8.06 27.60
C GLU A 102 -15.82 9.12 28.05
N PHE A 103 -16.75 9.50 27.19
CA PHE A 103 -17.54 10.73 27.41
C PHE A 103 -19.03 10.52 27.74
N GLY A 104 -19.58 9.29 27.64
CA GLY A 104 -20.99 9.01 27.95
C GLY A 104 -22.01 9.76 27.08
N ILE A 105 -21.59 10.25 25.91
CA ILE A 105 -22.41 11.09 25.00
C ILE A 105 -22.84 10.37 23.73
N GLY A 106 -22.31 9.16 23.47
CA GLY A 106 -22.54 8.40 22.25
C GLY A 106 -24.03 8.15 21.92
N LEU A 107 -24.87 8.08 22.95
CA LEU A 107 -26.33 7.94 22.76
C LEU A 107 -26.93 9.10 21.98
N LEU A 108 -26.45 10.33 22.20
CA LEU A 108 -26.94 11.53 21.54
C LEU A 108 -26.54 11.64 20.07
N SER A 109 -25.61 10.85 19.62
CA SER A 109 -25.17 10.84 18.21
C SER A 109 -26.29 10.47 17.24
N PHE A 110 -27.42 9.88 17.71
CA PHE A 110 -28.60 9.67 16.87
C PHE A 110 -29.15 10.95 16.25
N TRP A 111 -28.87 12.14 16.82
CA TRP A 111 -29.32 13.43 16.28
C TRP A 111 -28.75 13.72 14.90
N THR A 112 -27.66 13.09 14.53
CA THR A 112 -27.08 13.20 13.18
C THR A 112 -27.70 12.20 12.21
N VAL A 113 -28.42 11.19 12.71
CA VAL A 113 -28.99 10.10 11.91
C VAL A 113 -30.50 10.30 11.71
N GLY A 114 -31.25 10.62 12.77
CA GLY A 114 -32.71 10.69 12.71
C GLY A 114 -33.35 11.62 13.76
N GLU A 115 -34.69 11.64 13.77
CA GLU A 115 -35.48 12.52 14.65
C GLU A 115 -35.81 11.88 15.99
N GLU A 116 -36.03 10.58 16.03
CA GLU A 116 -36.37 9.82 17.23
C GLU A 116 -35.48 8.59 17.36
N LEU A 117 -35.09 8.28 18.59
CA LEU A 117 -34.42 7.03 18.97
C LEU A 117 -35.33 6.27 19.93
N VAL A 118 -35.66 5.03 19.58
CA VAL A 118 -36.29 4.05 20.48
C VAL A 118 -35.28 2.97 20.77
N MET A 119 -34.88 2.87 22.02
CA MET A 119 -33.95 1.84 22.49
C MET A 119 -34.72 0.85 23.37
N SER A 120 -34.74 -0.41 22.98
CA SER A 120 -35.29 -1.52 23.77
C SER A 120 -34.14 -2.45 24.17
N SER A 121 -34.05 -2.76 25.47
CA SER A 121 -32.98 -3.63 25.95
C SER A 121 -33.45 -4.54 27.06
N CYS A 122 -32.86 -5.75 27.11
CA CYS A 122 -33.03 -6.74 28.14
C CYS A 122 -31.66 -7.06 28.71
N GLY A 123 -31.44 -6.77 29.98
CA GLY A 123 -30.22 -7.10 30.69
C GLY A 123 -30.32 -8.35 31.55
N SER A 124 -29.55 -8.40 32.62
CA SER A 124 -29.44 -9.55 33.53
C SER A 124 -30.74 -9.84 34.31
N GLU A 125 -31.61 -8.84 34.51
CA GLU A 125 -32.88 -8.99 35.20
C GLU A 125 -33.96 -9.73 34.39
N GLY A 126 -33.73 -9.93 33.06
CA GLY A 126 -34.67 -10.57 32.16
C GLY A 126 -35.93 -9.73 31.84
N VAL A 127 -35.94 -8.43 32.22
CA VAL A 127 -37.04 -7.51 31.96
C VAL A 127 -36.66 -6.63 30.77
N THR A 128 -37.46 -6.67 29.72
CA THR A 128 -37.24 -5.78 28.59
C THR A 128 -37.84 -4.39 28.89
N ARG A 129 -36.98 -3.40 28.87
CA ARG A 129 -37.35 -2.00 29.02
C ARG A 129 -37.15 -1.26 27.71
N ARG A 130 -37.95 -0.24 27.47
CA ARG A 130 -37.90 0.59 26.29
C ARG A 130 -37.79 2.05 26.71
N MET A 131 -36.78 2.76 26.13
CA MET A 131 -36.59 4.19 26.29
C MET A 131 -36.80 4.89 24.94
N LYS A 132 -37.52 6.01 24.96
CA LYS A 132 -37.69 6.86 23.78
C LYS A 132 -37.04 8.22 24.04
N LEU A 133 -36.26 8.68 23.06
CA LEU A 133 -35.64 10.01 22.99
C LEU A 133 -36.07 10.70 21.70
N VAL A 134 -36.27 12.01 21.77
CA VAL A 134 -36.61 12.84 20.60
C VAL A 134 -35.53 13.91 20.43
N LYS A 135 -35.10 14.13 19.22
CA LYS A 135 -34.11 15.16 18.89
C LYS A 135 -34.58 16.53 19.36
N ASN A 136 -33.68 17.32 19.89
CA ASN A 136 -33.94 18.66 20.44
C ASN A 136 -34.96 18.69 21.60
N ASN A 137 -35.21 17.54 22.26
CA ASN A 137 -36.09 17.48 23.42
C ASN A 137 -35.37 16.87 24.62
N PRO A 138 -35.32 17.54 25.80
CA PRO A 138 -34.66 17.01 26.99
C PRO A 138 -35.44 15.88 27.66
N GLY A 139 -36.70 15.69 27.30
CA GLY A 139 -37.57 14.66 27.90
C GLY A 139 -37.25 13.26 27.37
N TYR A 140 -37.37 12.27 28.24
CA TYR A 140 -37.34 10.86 27.88
C TYR A 140 -38.52 10.11 28.49
N SER A 141 -38.91 8.99 27.91
CA SER A 141 -39.89 8.09 28.49
C SER A 141 -39.30 6.68 28.60
N ILE A 142 -39.59 6.01 29.71
CA ILE A 142 -39.21 4.62 29.95
C ILE A 142 -40.48 3.81 30.22
N SER A 143 -40.61 2.64 29.58
CA SER A 143 -41.70 1.71 29.79
C SER A 143 -41.16 0.27 29.76
N GLU A 144 -41.79 -0.62 30.49
CA GLU A 144 -41.59 -2.06 30.34
C GLU A 144 -42.41 -2.56 29.14
N VAL A 145 -41.83 -3.48 28.39
CA VAL A 145 -42.47 -4.09 27.21
C VAL A 145 -42.38 -5.58 27.30
N GLY A 146 -43.22 -6.30 26.56
CA GLY A 146 -43.13 -7.75 26.48
C GLY A 146 -41.78 -8.23 25.93
N ASN A 147 -41.46 -9.49 26.14
CA ASN A 147 -40.17 -10.05 25.74
C ASN A 147 -39.91 -9.86 24.25
N LEU A 148 -38.88 -9.08 23.92
CA LEU A 148 -38.37 -8.88 22.57
C LEU A 148 -37.11 -9.72 22.30
N PHE A 149 -36.48 -10.20 23.35
CA PHE A 149 -35.22 -10.94 23.31
C PHE A 149 -35.41 -12.30 23.96
N ASP A 150 -34.81 -13.33 23.40
CA ASP A 150 -34.79 -14.67 23.99
C ASP A 150 -33.93 -14.77 25.26
N ARG A 151 -32.92 -13.88 25.36
CA ARG A 151 -32.01 -13.73 26.49
C ARG A 151 -31.77 -12.26 26.78
N SER A 152 -30.52 -11.82 26.66
CA SER A 152 -30.11 -10.42 26.75
C SER A 152 -29.89 -9.82 25.35
N GLY A 153 -29.85 -8.50 25.26
CA GLY A 153 -29.54 -7.80 24.02
C GLY A 153 -30.15 -6.39 23.97
N THR A 154 -29.80 -5.67 22.89
CA THR A 154 -30.30 -4.31 22.66
C THR A 154 -30.79 -4.14 21.23
N GLU A 155 -31.90 -3.44 21.07
CA GLU A 155 -32.41 -2.95 19.80
C GLU A 155 -32.48 -1.42 19.83
N LEU A 156 -31.80 -0.77 18.90
CA LEU A 156 -31.86 0.66 18.62
C LEU A 156 -32.66 0.87 17.33
N LEU A 157 -33.75 1.63 17.40
CA LEU A 157 -34.55 2.03 16.24
C LEU A 157 -34.49 3.55 16.11
N ILE A 158 -33.97 4.05 15.00
CA ILE A 158 -33.88 5.48 14.66
C ILE A 158 -34.85 5.74 13.50
N MET A 159 -35.87 6.58 13.73
CA MET A 159 -36.90 6.87 12.74
C MET A 159 -37.65 8.20 13.07
N PRO A 160 -37.96 9.03 12.05
CA PRO A 160 -37.51 8.97 10.68
C PRO A 160 -36.04 9.34 10.54
N ILE A 161 -35.38 8.80 9.53
CA ILE A 161 -34.01 9.19 9.19
C ILE A 161 -34.03 10.59 8.54
N LEU A 162 -33.04 11.45 8.89
CA LEU A 162 -32.84 12.77 8.31
C LEU A 162 -32.67 12.73 6.78
N ALA A 163 -33.11 13.77 6.09
CA ALA A 163 -33.11 13.85 4.64
C ALA A 163 -31.69 13.63 4.02
N GLY A 164 -30.66 14.24 4.61
CA GLY A 164 -29.28 14.09 4.17
C GLY A 164 -28.71 12.68 4.38
N VAL A 165 -29.24 11.92 5.34
CA VAL A 165 -28.78 10.57 5.67
C VAL A 165 -29.46 9.50 4.80
N LYS A 166 -30.58 9.82 4.14
CA LYS A 166 -31.29 8.87 3.25
C LYS A 166 -30.44 8.34 2.09
N GLN A 167 -29.37 9.05 1.71
CA GLN A 167 -28.44 8.63 0.65
C GLN A 167 -27.38 7.63 1.12
N LEU A 168 -27.30 7.30 2.42
CA LEU A 168 -26.42 6.26 2.93
C LEU A 168 -26.92 4.89 2.47
N SER A 169 -26.15 4.19 1.65
CA SER A 169 -26.42 2.79 1.29
C SER A 169 -25.84 1.83 2.33
N GLY A 170 -26.34 0.57 2.34
CA GLY A 170 -25.76 -0.49 3.16
C GLY A 170 -24.26 -0.68 2.87
N GLU A 171 -23.82 -0.54 1.62
CA GLU A 171 -22.43 -0.64 1.21
C GLU A 171 -21.54 0.47 1.81
N LYS A 172 -22.05 1.71 1.86
CA LYS A 172 -21.32 2.81 2.53
C LYS A 172 -21.14 2.55 4.01
N ILE A 173 -22.18 2.02 4.67
CA ILE A 173 -22.09 1.62 6.08
C ILE A 173 -21.09 0.48 6.25
N GLN A 174 -21.15 -0.54 5.40
CA GLN A 174 -20.23 -1.68 5.40
C GLN A 174 -18.77 -1.23 5.29
N ASN A 175 -18.45 -0.44 4.25
CA ASN A 175 -17.09 0.03 4.01
C ASN A 175 -16.56 0.91 5.15
N TYR A 176 -17.42 1.73 5.72
CA TYR A 176 -17.05 2.57 6.85
C TYR A 176 -16.74 1.74 8.09
N LEU A 177 -17.62 0.82 8.49
CA LEU A 177 -17.43 -0.05 9.66
C LEU A 177 -16.24 -0.98 9.48
N ALA A 178 -16.03 -1.53 8.28
CA ALA A 178 -14.88 -2.36 7.94
C ALA A 178 -13.54 -1.66 8.20
N SER A 179 -13.49 -0.34 7.98
CA SER A 179 -12.30 0.48 8.21
C SER A 179 -12.22 1.02 9.64
N GLU A 180 -13.35 1.55 10.15
CA GLU A 180 -13.42 2.20 11.47
C GLU A 180 -13.19 1.23 12.62
N LEU A 181 -13.80 0.04 12.54
CA LEU A 181 -13.77 -0.97 13.59
C LEU A 181 -12.94 -2.21 13.22
N ARG A 182 -12.03 -2.08 12.26
CA ARG A 182 -11.21 -3.17 11.73
C ARG A 182 -10.61 -4.06 12.83
N ASP A 183 -9.88 -3.45 13.74
CA ASP A 183 -9.15 -4.18 14.77
C ASP A 183 -10.10 -4.70 15.86
N ARG A 184 -11.18 -3.98 16.14
CA ARG A 184 -12.22 -4.41 17.08
C ARG A 184 -12.90 -5.68 16.58
N ILE A 185 -13.30 -5.70 15.30
CA ILE A 185 -13.93 -6.88 14.67
C ILE A 185 -12.95 -8.06 14.66
N THR A 186 -11.68 -7.80 14.32
CA THR A 186 -10.64 -8.84 14.28
C THR A 186 -10.37 -9.43 15.67
N LYS A 187 -10.26 -8.59 16.71
CA LYS A 187 -9.93 -9.03 18.08
C LYS A 187 -11.10 -9.75 18.77
N THR A 188 -12.35 -9.30 18.54
CA THR A 188 -13.53 -9.86 19.21
C THR A 188 -14.17 -11.02 18.44
N GLY A 189 -13.95 -11.09 17.13
CA GLY A 189 -14.63 -12.07 16.26
C GLY A 189 -16.13 -11.82 16.10
N VAL A 190 -16.63 -10.62 16.42
CA VAL A 190 -18.04 -10.26 16.29
C VAL A 190 -18.49 -10.32 14.84
N GLU A 191 -19.65 -10.91 14.60
CA GLU A 191 -20.27 -10.94 13.27
C GLU A 191 -21.22 -9.76 13.09
N ILE A 192 -20.93 -8.88 12.11
CA ILE A 192 -21.76 -7.72 11.81
C ILE A 192 -22.42 -7.91 10.44
N ARG A 193 -23.75 -7.95 10.42
CA ARG A 193 -24.56 -8.10 9.21
C ARG A 193 -25.39 -6.85 8.93
N ILE A 194 -25.46 -6.44 7.66
CA ILE A 194 -26.25 -5.32 7.21
C ILE A 194 -27.35 -5.81 6.28
N LYS A 195 -28.62 -5.63 6.65
CA LYS A 195 -29.79 -5.95 5.85
C LYS A 195 -30.37 -4.67 5.25
N ASP A 196 -29.92 -4.30 4.06
CA ASP A 196 -30.46 -3.15 3.33
C ASP A 196 -31.72 -3.53 2.57
N LYS A 197 -32.88 -3.42 3.23
CA LYS A 197 -34.19 -3.75 2.66
C LYS A 197 -34.59 -2.81 1.52
N LEU A 198 -34.02 -1.60 1.45
CA LEU A 198 -34.31 -0.63 0.39
C LEU A 198 -33.64 -1.03 -0.93
N ASN A 199 -32.42 -1.57 -0.86
CA ASN A 199 -31.66 -2.05 -2.00
C ASN A 199 -31.73 -3.58 -2.17
N ARG A 200 -32.44 -4.28 -1.29
CA ARG A 200 -32.57 -5.77 -1.28
C ARG A 200 -31.22 -6.47 -1.24
N LYS A 201 -30.28 -5.96 -0.42
CA LYS A 201 -28.95 -6.50 -0.24
C LYS A 201 -28.75 -6.94 1.20
N GLU A 202 -28.03 -8.05 1.38
CA GLU A 202 -27.49 -8.48 2.65
C GLU A 202 -25.97 -8.51 2.56
N LEU A 203 -25.30 -7.83 3.48
CA LEU A 203 -23.86 -7.61 3.45
C LEU A 203 -23.27 -8.01 4.80
N VAL A 204 -22.09 -8.62 4.78
CA VAL A 204 -21.30 -8.91 5.99
C VAL A 204 -20.16 -7.91 6.08
N VAL A 205 -19.90 -7.38 7.26
CA VAL A 205 -18.79 -6.45 7.49
C VAL A 205 -17.54 -7.26 7.82
N GLU A 206 -16.65 -7.39 6.86
CA GLU A 206 -15.33 -7.95 7.08
C GLU A 206 -14.32 -6.83 7.41
N PRO A 207 -13.34 -7.08 8.29
CA PRO A 207 -12.28 -6.11 8.56
C PRO A 207 -11.56 -5.71 7.27
N ARG A 208 -11.30 -4.41 7.10
CA ARG A 208 -10.56 -3.91 5.94
C ARG A 208 -9.20 -4.60 5.86
N LYS A 209 -8.89 -5.16 4.70
CA LYS A 209 -7.58 -5.72 4.37
C LYS A 209 -6.79 -4.68 3.58
N TYR A 210 -5.51 -4.54 3.92
CA TYR A 210 -4.58 -3.73 3.14
C TYR A 210 -4.06 -4.54 1.97
N THR A 211 -3.81 -3.87 0.84
CA THR A 211 -3.43 -4.52 -0.43
C THR A 211 -1.94 -4.59 -0.64
N GLY A 212 -1.17 -3.76 0.06
CA GLY A 212 0.26 -3.67 -0.04
C GLY A 212 1.01 -4.80 0.66
N ARG A 213 2.33 -4.80 0.49
CA ARG A 213 3.25 -5.67 1.21
C ARG A 213 3.48 -5.11 2.62
N LEU A 214 3.22 -5.92 3.64
CA LEU A 214 3.51 -5.56 5.04
C LEU A 214 5.02 -5.31 5.24
N LEU A 215 5.34 -4.20 5.88
CA LEU A 215 6.72 -3.83 6.23
C LEU A 215 7.05 -4.38 7.62
N HIS A 216 7.88 -5.43 7.69
CA HIS A 216 8.17 -6.16 8.94
C HIS A 216 9.30 -5.52 9.76
N ASP A 217 10.36 -5.03 9.12
CA ASP A 217 11.61 -4.61 9.78
C ASP A 217 11.66 -3.09 10.00
N LEU A 218 10.56 -2.53 10.53
CA LEU A 218 10.51 -1.10 10.83
C LEU A 218 10.98 -0.81 12.26
N PRO A 219 11.69 0.30 12.49
CA PRO A 219 11.96 0.79 13.83
C PRO A 219 10.65 0.97 14.60
N GLN A 220 10.54 0.33 15.76
CA GLN A 220 9.35 0.46 16.61
C GLN A 220 9.40 1.81 17.33
N PRO A 221 8.39 2.68 17.14
CA PRO A 221 8.33 3.96 17.83
C PRO A 221 8.24 3.76 19.35
N LYS A 222 9.11 4.43 20.10
CA LYS A 222 9.12 4.37 21.56
C LYS A 222 8.73 5.72 22.12
N SER A 223 7.58 5.77 22.80
CA SER A 223 7.14 6.95 23.53
C SER A 223 7.22 6.74 25.03
N PRO A 224 7.65 7.74 25.80
CA PRO A 224 7.59 7.70 27.27
C PRO A 224 6.15 7.66 27.80
N MET A 225 5.16 8.00 26.96
CA MET A 225 3.75 8.08 27.31
C MET A 225 3.00 6.75 27.12
N GLY A 226 3.54 5.82 26.33
CA GLY A 226 2.93 4.52 26.04
C GLY A 226 3.46 3.90 24.76
N GLU A 227 2.94 2.72 24.44
CA GLU A 227 3.28 2.01 23.20
C GLU A 227 2.56 2.61 22.00
N ILE A 228 3.24 2.58 20.85
CA ILE A 228 2.68 2.92 19.55
C ILE A 228 2.74 1.64 18.69
N TYR A 229 1.59 1.06 18.42
CA TYR A 229 1.50 -0.06 17.48
C TYR A 229 1.52 0.46 16.05
N THR A 230 2.31 -0.18 15.19
CA THR A 230 2.45 0.17 13.78
C THR A 230 2.19 -1.03 12.89
N GLU A 231 1.31 -0.87 11.92
CA GLU A 231 1.05 -1.86 10.88
C GLU A 231 1.00 -1.12 9.54
N LEU A 232 2.12 -1.14 8.80
CA LEU A 232 2.34 -0.33 7.61
C LEU A 232 2.66 -1.21 6.41
N TYR A 233 2.12 -0.84 5.27
CA TYR A 233 2.20 -1.59 4.02
C TYR A 233 2.72 -0.70 2.90
N LEU A 234 3.58 -1.27 2.06
CA LEU A 234 4.01 -0.67 0.81
C LEU A 234 3.10 -1.18 -0.30
N ALA A 235 2.29 -0.30 -0.87
CA ALA A 235 1.30 -0.62 -1.90
C ALA A 235 1.64 0.05 -3.24
N ASP A 236 1.01 -0.42 -4.31
CA ASP A 236 1.04 0.28 -5.60
C ASP A 236 0.51 1.72 -5.44
N PRO A 237 1.11 2.71 -6.12
CA PRO A 237 0.78 4.10 -5.90
C PRO A 237 -0.67 4.42 -6.25
N SER A 238 -1.44 4.82 -5.26
CA SER A 238 -2.85 5.20 -5.38
C SER A 238 -3.15 6.41 -4.50
N GLY A 239 -4.05 7.26 -4.97
CA GLY A 239 -4.58 8.36 -4.17
C GLY A 239 -5.48 7.91 -3.00
N GLU A 240 -5.86 6.63 -2.96
CA GLU A 240 -6.65 6.02 -1.89
C GLU A 240 -5.78 5.45 -0.77
N ASN A 241 -4.47 5.30 -1.00
CA ASN A 241 -3.53 4.82 -0.01
C ASN A 241 -3.34 5.87 1.07
N GLN A 242 -3.54 5.48 2.31
CA GLN A 242 -3.40 6.35 3.46
C GLN A 242 -3.11 5.58 4.72
N VAL A 243 -2.38 6.20 5.62
CA VAL A 243 -2.17 5.70 6.99
C VAL A 243 -3.22 6.31 7.90
N SER A 244 -3.93 5.48 8.64
CA SER A 244 -4.96 5.91 9.58
C SER A 244 -4.42 5.92 11.02
N LEU A 245 -4.95 6.82 11.86
CA LEU A 245 -4.64 6.82 13.29
C LEU A 245 -5.77 6.14 14.06
N PHE A 246 -5.39 5.21 14.91
CA PHE A 246 -6.27 4.44 15.77
C PHE A 246 -6.00 4.75 17.24
N LYS A 247 -6.99 4.53 18.06
CA LYS A 247 -6.89 4.45 19.50
C LYS A 247 -7.65 3.23 19.99
N GLN A 248 -6.95 2.29 20.61
CA GLN A 248 -7.53 1.02 21.13
C GLN A 248 -8.31 0.24 20.07
N GLY A 249 -7.81 0.20 18.84
CA GLY A 249 -8.41 -0.54 17.73
C GLY A 249 -9.60 0.14 17.06
N THR A 250 -9.93 1.39 17.43
CA THR A 250 -10.95 2.20 16.74
C THR A 250 -10.27 3.35 16.00
N ARG A 251 -10.61 3.54 14.74
CA ARG A 251 -10.03 4.59 13.91
C ARG A 251 -10.50 5.98 14.34
N VAL A 252 -9.56 6.86 14.64
CA VAL A 252 -9.80 8.23 15.11
C VAL A 252 -9.60 9.25 14.01
N VAL A 253 -8.54 9.09 13.20
CA VAL A 253 -8.25 9.96 12.07
C VAL A 253 -8.12 9.07 10.82
N PRO A 254 -8.95 9.32 9.79
CA PRO A 254 -8.95 8.51 8.56
C PRO A 254 -7.61 8.50 7.84
N ALA A 255 -6.94 9.66 7.78
CA ALA A 255 -5.63 9.82 7.18
C ALA A 255 -4.76 10.73 8.06
N VAL A 256 -3.61 10.23 8.52
CA VAL A 256 -2.72 11.02 9.40
C VAL A 256 -2.24 12.31 8.73
N GLN A 257 -2.21 12.36 7.40
CA GLN A 257 -1.91 13.56 6.63
C GLN A 257 -2.93 14.69 6.78
N GLU A 258 -4.11 14.43 7.37
CA GLU A 258 -5.08 15.47 7.75
C GLU A 258 -4.61 16.28 8.97
N LEU A 259 -3.65 15.75 9.72
CA LEU A 259 -2.99 16.44 10.82
C LEU A 259 -1.82 17.24 10.27
N ASP A 260 -1.85 18.56 10.40
CA ASP A 260 -0.86 19.49 9.83
C ASP A 260 0.61 19.04 10.02
N PRO A 261 1.07 18.58 11.22
CA PRO A 261 2.45 18.15 11.42
C PRO A 261 2.84 16.90 10.62
N LEU A 262 1.87 16.09 10.22
CA LEU A 262 2.06 14.84 9.47
C LEU A 262 1.72 14.97 7.98
N ASN A 263 1.34 16.17 7.49
CA ASN A 263 1.13 16.40 6.06
C ASN A 263 2.45 16.58 5.29
N ARG A 264 3.30 15.59 5.43
CA ARG A 264 4.65 15.55 4.83
C ARG A 264 5.05 14.11 4.55
N PRO A 265 6.05 13.86 3.69
CA PRO A 265 6.65 12.54 3.57
C PRO A 265 7.14 12.01 4.93
N PRO A 266 6.96 10.68 5.19
CA PRO A 266 6.41 9.67 4.31
C PRO A 266 4.88 9.56 4.31
N TRP A 267 4.18 10.24 5.23
CA TRP A 267 2.76 10.05 5.55
C TRP A 267 1.79 10.44 4.42
N ASN A 268 2.18 11.39 3.57
CA ASN A 268 1.40 11.79 2.39
C ASN A 268 1.83 11.07 1.11
N SER A 269 2.61 10.00 1.23
CA SER A 269 3.06 9.21 0.08
C SER A 269 1.93 8.32 -0.45
N PRO A 270 1.70 8.28 -1.78
CA PRO A 270 0.73 7.40 -2.40
C PRO A 270 1.12 5.91 -2.34
N TYR A 271 2.33 5.58 -1.90
CA TYR A 271 2.84 4.21 -1.76
C TYR A 271 2.57 3.60 -0.38
N LEU A 272 2.15 4.40 0.60
CA LEU A 272 2.04 3.97 1.99
C LEU A 272 0.58 3.83 2.41
N GLU A 273 0.20 2.67 2.91
CA GLU A 273 -1.08 2.44 3.57
C GLU A 273 -0.87 1.72 4.91
N GLY A 274 -1.84 1.79 5.80
CA GLY A 274 -1.76 1.10 7.07
C GLY A 274 -2.36 1.86 8.24
N LEU A 275 -1.86 1.57 9.44
CA LEU A 275 -2.32 2.20 10.67
C LEU A 275 -1.21 2.44 11.68
N LEU A 276 -1.45 3.46 12.50
CA LEU A 276 -0.76 3.71 13.77
C LEU A 276 -1.81 3.64 14.87
N ASP A 277 -1.56 2.92 15.98
CA ASP A 277 -2.46 2.88 17.14
C ASP A 277 -1.69 3.35 18.39
N ALA A 278 -2.22 4.41 19.05
CA ALA A 278 -1.59 5.02 20.21
C ALA A 278 -2.63 5.36 21.29
N ASP A 279 -2.69 4.54 22.33
CA ASP A 279 -3.70 4.61 23.38
C ASP A 279 -3.61 5.85 24.27
N PHE A 280 -2.41 6.43 24.38
CA PHE A 280 -2.16 7.59 25.26
C PHE A 280 -2.62 8.92 24.66
N LEU A 281 -2.94 8.99 23.37
CA LEU A 281 -3.41 10.21 22.73
C LEU A 281 -4.75 10.65 23.27
N GLN A 282 -4.92 11.96 23.44
CA GLN A 282 -6.19 12.55 23.85
C GLN A 282 -7.04 12.94 22.64
N LEU A 283 -8.32 12.55 22.67
CA LEU A 283 -9.24 12.83 21.58
C LEU A 283 -10.04 14.09 21.84
N THR A 284 -10.43 14.76 20.75
CA THR A 284 -11.34 15.90 20.84
C THR A 284 -12.69 15.46 21.40
N PRO A 285 -13.18 16.11 22.47
CA PRO A 285 -14.48 15.80 23.04
C PRO A 285 -15.61 15.97 22.03
N GLY A 286 -16.58 15.07 22.06
CA GLY A 286 -17.78 15.15 21.23
C GLY A 286 -17.62 14.52 19.85
N THR A 287 -16.61 14.89 19.08
CA THR A 287 -16.43 14.36 17.71
C THR A 287 -15.64 13.07 17.65
N ARG A 288 -14.75 12.83 18.61
CA ARG A 288 -13.72 11.76 18.58
C ARG A 288 -13.01 11.64 17.22
N GLY A 289 -13.15 12.65 16.37
CA GLY A 289 -12.62 12.69 15.01
C GLY A 289 -11.37 13.51 14.88
N GLY A 290 -10.66 13.75 15.97
CA GLY A 290 -9.42 14.49 16.00
C GLY A 290 -8.64 14.20 17.28
N VAL A 291 -7.38 14.60 17.27
CA VAL A 291 -6.46 14.48 18.41
C VAL A 291 -6.22 15.87 18.98
N ILE A 292 -6.14 15.97 20.31
CA ILE A 292 -5.75 17.20 20.98
C ILE A 292 -4.24 17.36 20.80
N MET A 293 -3.81 18.54 20.34
CA MET A 293 -2.40 18.89 20.16
C MET A 293 -1.79 19.32 21.51
N ASP A 294 -1.58 18.34 22.38
CA ASP A 294 -0.99 18.51 23.72
C ASP A 294 0.40 17.85 23.80
N ASP A 295 0.99 17.83 24.98
CA ASP A 295 2.29 17.21 25.23
C ASP A 295 2.31 15.71 24.82
N SER A 296 1.18 15.03 24.90
CA SER A 296 1.10 13.63 24.48
C SER A 296 1.22 13.48 22.97
N PHE A 297 0.63 14.40 22.22
CA PHE A 297 0.76 14.45 20.76
C PHE A 297 2.16 14.86 20.32
N GLU A 298 2.80 15.81 20.98
CA GLU A 298 4.19 16.17 20.70
C GLU A 298 5.14 14.98 20.92
N ASN A 299 4.97 14.25 22.02
CA ASN A 299 5.75 13.03 22.28
C ASN A 299 5.48 11.95 21.23
N PHE A 300 4.24 11.81 20.77
CA PHE A 300 3.90 10.92 19.65
C PHE A 300 4.67 11.29 18.40
N LEU A 301 4.68 12.56 17.98
CA LEU A 301 5.40 13.04 16.79
C LEU A 301 6.92 12.77 16.91
N HIS A 302 7.52 13.07 18.06
CA HIS A 302 8.94 12.81 18.29
C HIS A 302 9.28 11.32 18.18
N SER A 303 8.39 10.46 18.64
CA SER A 303 8.60 9.01 18.62
C SER A 303 8.59 8.42 17.19
N LEU A 304 8.01 9.12 16.21
CA LEU A 304 7.92 8.67 14.83
C LEU A 304 9.18 8.95 14.01
N SER A 305 10.15 9.72 14.49
CA SER A 305 11.28 10.22 13.70
C SER A 305 12.11 9.12 13.03
N ASP A 306 12.46 8.07 13.75
CA ASP A 306 13.25 6.96 13.22
C ASP A 306 12.45 6.13 12.21
N LEU A 307 11.15 5.94 12.49
CA LEU A 307 10.21 5.29 11.58
C LEU A 307 10.04 6.09 10.29
N GLU A 308 9.90 7.42 10.37
CA GLU A 308 9.82 8.31 9.21
C GLU A 308 11.04 8.19 8.31
N ALA A 309 12.25 8.19 8.89
CA ALA A 309 13.50 8.05 8.15
C ALA A 309 13.56 6.72 7.38
N ALA A 310 13.22 5.61 8.04
CA ALA A 310 13.20 4.29 7.42
C ALA A 310 12.15 4.20 6.28
N LEU A 311 10.94 4.73 6.49
CA LEU A 311 9.90 4.73 5.48
C LEU A 311 10.26 5.56 4.25
N ILE A 312 10.89 6.72 4.43
CA ILE A 312 11.38 7.56 3.31
C ILE A 312 12.37 6.76 2.47
N GLN A 313 13.32 6.08 3.10
CA GLN A 313 14.29 5.26 2.39
C GLN A 313 13.62 4.15 1.57
N ILE A 314 12.70 3.38 2.19
CA ILE A 314 11.97 2.29 1.52
C ILE A 314 11.16 2.80 0.32
N ILE A 315 10.44 3.92 0.49
CA ILE A 315 9.64 4.52 -0.58
C ILE A 315 10.53 5.01 -1.73
N ASP A 316 11.67 5.60 -1.43
CA ASP A 316 12.60 6.08 -2.46
C ASP A 316 13.27 4.92 -3.20
N GLU A 317 13.59 3.83 -2.52
CA GLU A 317 14.08 2.60 -3.15
C GLU A 317 13.03 1.99 -4.08
N GLN A 318 11.75 1.95 -3.66
CA GLN A 318 10.65 1.47 -4.49
C GLN A 318 10.49 2.32 -5.76
N LYS A 319 10.47 3.65 -5.62
CA LYS A 319 10.40 4.58 -6.77
C LYS A 319 11.54 4.38 -7.76
N ARG A 320 12.77 4.22 -7.26
CA ARG A 320 13.95 3.95 -8.12
C ARG A 320 13.81 2.62 -8.85
N ALA A 321 13.36 1.56 -8.17
CA ALA A 321 13.15 0.26 -8.78
C ALA A 321 12.09 0.30 -9.89
N GLU A 322 10.99 1.03 -9.68
CA GLU A 322 9.95 1.24 -10.70
C GLU A 322 10.46 2.05 -11.90
N GLU A 323 11.24 3.11 -11.67
CA GLU A 323 11.87 3.89 -12.73
C GLU A 323 12.84 3.04 -13.55
N ASP A 324 13.64 2.21 -12.91
CA ASP A 324 14.57 1.30 -13.58
C ASP A 324 13.83 0.24 -14.40
N HIS A 325 12.76 -0.34 -13.86
CA HIS A 325 11.94 -1.30 -14.58
C HIS A 325 11.25 -0.67 -15.79
N ALA A 326 10.64 0.50 -15.61
CA ALA A 326 10.04 1.27 -16.69
C ALA A 326 11.08 1.64 -17.77
N SER A 327 12.29 1.99 -17.36
CA SER A 327 13.40 2.31 -18.27
C SER A 327 13.84 1.11 -19.10
N LYS A 328 13.95 -0.08 -18.49
CA LYS A 328 14.27 -1.33 -19.20
C LYS A 328 13.19 -1.71 -20.20
N SER A 329 11.91 -1.57 -19.84
CA SER A 329 10.78 -1.82 -20.74
C SER A 329 10.78 -0.86 -21.94
N ILE A 330 10.99 0.43 -21.69
CA ILE A 330 11.11 1.45 -22.75
C ILE A 330 12.28 1.13 -23.69
N LEU A 331 13.45 0.77 -23.13
CA LEU A 331 14.63 0.41 -23.92
C LEU A 331 14.36 -0.79 -24.81
N LYS A 332 13.72 -1.84 -24.29
CA LYS A 332 13.34 -3.05 -25.05
C LYS A 332 12.47 -2.69 -26.26
N ARG A 333 11.43 -1.86 -26.06
CA ARG A 333 10.55 -1.40 -27.14
C ARG A 333 11.26 -0.54 -28.18
N ILE A 334 12.07 0.42 -27.74
CA ILE A 334 12.88 1.26 -28.63
C ILE A 334 13.86 0.42 -29.45
N THR A 335 14.55 -0.52 -28.81
CA THR A 335 15.50 -1.40 -29.48
C THR A 335 14.82 -2.27 -30.54
N LYS A 336 13.60 -2.79 -30.25
CA LYS A 336 12.81 -3.56 -31.21
C LYS A 336 12.42 -2.67 -32.40
N ALA A 337 11.84 -1.50 -32.15
CA ALA A 337 11.39 -0.56 -33.20
C ALA A 337 12.55 -0.10 -34.11
N LEU A 338 13.72 0.21 -33.52
CA LEU A 338 14.90 0.60 -34.28
C LEU A 338 15.46 -0.56 -35.11
N ARG A 339 15.53 -1.77 -34.58
CA ARG A 339 15.99 -2.95 -35.35
C ARG A 339 15.10 -3.21 -36.55
N GLU A 340 13.79 -3.13 -36.40
CA GLU A 340 12.86 -3.31 -37.52
C GLU A 340 12.97 -2.19 -38.56
N ALA A 341 13.13 -0.94 -38.14
CA ALA A 341 13.36 0.18 -39.03
C ALA A 341 14.66 0.02 -39.81
N LEU A 342 15.75 -0.31 -39.13
CA LEU A 342 17.07 -0.46 -39.78
C LEU A 342 17.14 -1.66 -40.75
N ARG A 343 16.26 -2.66 -40.60
CA ARG A 343 16.11 -3.74 -41.59
C ARG A 343 15.41 -3.29 -42.87
N LYS A 344 14.57 -2.25 -42.79
CA LYS A 344 13.83 -1.69 -43.92
C LYS A 344 14.64 -0.61 -44.67
N LEU A 345 15.65 -0.04 -44.06
CA LEU A 345 16.53 0.98 -44.63
C LEU A 345 17.63 0.35 -45.50
N PRO A 346 18.20 1.12 -46.48
CA PRO A 346 19.26 0.61 -47.35
C PRO A 346 20.44 0.03 -46.59
N GLU A 347 20.92 -1.15 -47.03
CA GLU A 347 22.13 -1.75 -46.52
C GLU A 347 23.32 -0.82 -46.77
N GLY A 348 24.00 -0.37 -45.71
CA GLY A 348 25.14 0.55 -45.79
C GLY A 348 24.98 1.84 -45.00
N ASP A 349 23.72 2.30 -44.80
CA ASP A 349 23.47 3.60 -44.12
C ASP A 349 23.80 3.52 -42.62
N TYR A 350 23.74 2.31 -42.02
CA TYR A 350 23.98 2.11 -40.57
C TYR A 350 24.91 0.92 -40.26
N ASP A 351 25.90 0.68 -41.13
CA ASP A 351 26.81 -0.48 -41.06
C ASP A 351 27.62 -0.60 -39.76
N TRP A 352 27.94 0.52 -39.12
CA TRP A 352 28.71 0.50 -37.87
C TRP A 352 27.95 -0.05 -36.68
N LEU A 353 26.60 -0.08 -36.71
CA LEU A 353 25.79 -0.68 -35.66
C LEU A 353 25.73 -2.20 -35.74
N GLN A 354 26.16 -2.80 -36.88
CA GLN A 354 26.24 -4.23 -37.18
C GLN A 354 25.01 -5.03 -36.72
N ILE A 355 23.82 -4.55 -37.10
CA ILE A 355 22.53 -5.14 -36.72
C ILE A 355 22.18 -6.32 -37.65
N HIS A 356 22.82 -6.42 -38.82
CA HIS A 356 22.60 -7.51 -39.75
C HIS A 356 23.49 -8.71 -39.40
N PRO A 357 22.97 -9.97 -39.38
CA PRO A 357 23.82 -11.15 -39.25
C PRO A 357 24.74 -11.23 -40.47
N PRO A 358 26.00 -11.67 -40.31
CA PRO A 358 26.93 -11.81 -41.44
C PRO A 358 26.31 -12.70 -42.51
N ARG A 359 26.18 -12.19 -43.73
CA ARG A 359 25.80 -13.02 -44.90
C ARG A 359 26.72 -14.19 -44.99
N LYS A 360 26.20 -15.44 -44.89
CA LYS A 360 26.91 -16.63 -45.32
C LYS A 360 27.09 -16.50 -46.83
N THR A 361 28.30 -16.17 -47.27
CA THR A 361 28.70 -16.29 -48.67
C THR A 361 28.49 -17.73 -49.08
N SER A 362 27.49 -17.96 -49.91
CA SER A 362 27.28 -19.26 -50.55
C SER A 362 28.37 -19.50 -51.56
N VAL A 363 29.41 -20.25 -51.18
CA VAL A 363 30.24 -20.93 -52.14
C VAL A 363 29.42 -22.10 -52.64
N THR A 364 29.05 -22.01 -53.90
CA THR A 364 28.43 -23.08 -54.69
C THR A 364 29.34 -24.28 -54.76
N ALA A 365 28.96 -25.35 -54.06
CA ALA A 365 29.36 -26.71 -54.43
C ALA A 365 28.12 -27.59 -54.38
N LYS A 366 27.74 -28.05 -55.57
CA LYS A 366 26.73 -29.10 -55.74
C LYS A 366 27.25 -30.38 -55.08
N GLU A 367 26.40 -31.04 -54.28
CA GLU A 367 26.27 -32.49 -54.31
C GLU A 367 24.99 -32.92 -53.57
N GLU A 368 24.40 -33.95 -54.13
CA GLU A 368 23.07 -34.51 -53.86
C GLU A 368 23.00 -35.28 -52.55
N GLY A 369 21.82 -35.25 -51.88
CA GLY A 369 21.37 -36.47 -51.23
C GLY A 369 20.91 -36.45 -49.81
N LYS A 370 19.58 -36.35 -49.66
CA LYS A 370 18.72 -36.90 -48.57
C LYS A 370 18.56 -36.19 -47.19
N PRO A 371 17.38 -36.32 -46.58
CA PRO A 371 16.83 -35.39 -45.62
C PRO A 371 17.01 -35.87 -44.18
N GLY A 372 17.10 -34.93 -43.28
CA GLY A 372 16.93 -35.24 -41.86
C GLY A 372 17.77 -34.34 -40.94
N HIS A 373 17.05 -33.59 -40.20
CA HIS A 373 17.29 -32.94 -38.91
C HIS A 373 17.41 -31.41 -38.91
N ALA A 374 16.46 -30.87 -38.18
CA ALA A 374 16.33 -29.49 -37.78
C ALA A 374 17.66 -29.00 -37.15
N GLY A 375 18.20 -27.97 -37.75
CA GLY A 375 19.35 -27.25 -37.25
C GLY A 375 18.93 -26.14 -36.31
N GLU A 376 19.64 -26.03 -35.25
CA GLU A 376 19.60 -25.07 -34.17
C GLU A 376 19.40 -23.61 -34.67
N GLN A 377 18.21 -23.06 -34.43
CA GLN A 377 18.04 -21.62 -34.35
C GLN A 377 18.44 -21.20 -32.94
N GLY A 378 19.30 -20.20 -32.88
CA GLY A 378 19.99 -19.82 -31.67
C GLY A 378 19.10 -19.49 -30.47
N ASP A 379 19.59 -19.83 -29.31
CA ASP A 379 18.94 -19.68 -28.00
C ASP A 379 18.40 -18.27 -27.68
N GLU A 380 18.83 -17.23 -28.39
CA GLU A 380 18.32 -15.86 -28.20
C GLU A 380 16.86 -15.66 -28.65
N GLU A 381 16.39 -16.34 -29.72
CA GLU A 381 14.98 -16.26 -30.15
C GLU A 381 14.03 -17.02 -29.20
N ARG A 382 14.52 -18.04 -28.50
CA ARG A 382 13.71 -18.79 -27.54
C ARG A 382 13.43 -18.03 -26.24
N ILE A 383 14.33 -17.16 -25.80
CA ILE A 383 14.12 -16.34 -24.59
C ILE A 383 13.06 -15.28 -24.82
N TYR A 384 12.98 -14.72 -26.04
CA TYR A 384 11.96 -13.71 -26.36
C TYR A 384 10.59 -14.30 -26.70
N ALA A 385 10.53 -15.54 -27.24
CA ALA A 385 9.26 -16.18 -27.62
C ALA A 385 8.45 -16.71 -26.41
N VAL A 386 9.09 -16.96 -25.27
CA VAL A 386 8.39 -17.42 -24.06
C VAL A 386 7.75 -16.26 -23.31
N GLU A 387 8.32 -15.04 -23.39
CA GLU A 387 7.71 -13.85 -22.76
C GLU A 387 6.57 -13.23 -23.59
N GLU A 388 6.59 -13.34 -24.92
CA GLU A 388 5.50 -12.80 -25.78
C GLU A 388 4.17 -13.56 -25.66
N ARG A 389 4.14 -14.78 -25.15
CA ARG A 389 2.90 -15.53 -24.94
C ARG A 389 2.17 -15.18 -23.64
N GLN A 390 2.74 -14.36 -22.77
CA GLN A 390 2.11 -13.93 -21.51
C GLN A 390 1.58 -12.48 -21.53
N GLU A 391 1.81 -11.70 -22.60
CA GLU A 391 1.34 -10.30 -22.68
C GLU A 391 0.07 -10.11 -23.53
N ALA A 392 -0.60 -11.17 -23.98
CA ALA A 392 -1.76 -11.07 -24.89
C ALA A 392 -3.13 -11.22 -24.21
N GLU A 393 -3.23 -11.09 -22.88
CA GLU A 393 -4.51 -10.90 -22.20
C GLU A 393 -4.34 -9.79 -21.17
N GLU A 394 -5.09 -8.67 -21.37
CA GLU A 394 -5.30 -7.71 -20.29
C GLU A 394 -5.88 -8.48 -19.11
N PRO A 395 -5.21 -8.53 -17.93
CA PRO A 395 -5.78 -9.19 -16.78
C PRO A 395 -6.97 -8.34 -16.31
N GLN A 396 -8.18 -8.87 -16.48
CA GLN A 396 -9.28 -8.56 -15.57
C GLN A 396 -8.68 -8.53 -14.17
N LYS A 397 -8.98 -7.48 -13.40
CA LYS A 397 -8.61 -7.34 -11.99
C LYS A 397 -8.84 -8.64 -11.26
N SER A 398 -7.82 -9.50 -11.19
CA SER A 398 -7.86 -10.72 -10.40
C SER A 398 -7.75 -10.30 -8.95
N PHE A 399 -8.71 -10.69 -8.15
CA PHE A 399 -8.64 -10.70 -6.71
C PHE A 399 -7.28 -11.28 -6.30
N PHE A 400 -6.58 -10.58 -5.40
CA PHE A 400 -5.33 -11.08 -4.82
C PHE A 400 -5.61 -12.39 -4.09
N GLU A 401 -5.25 -13.49 -4.69
CA GLU A 401 -5.15 -14.76 -3.99
C GLU A 401 -3.85 -14.73 -3.17
N TYR A 402 -3.98 -14.95 -1.87
CA TYR A 402 -2.82 -15.12 -0.99
C TYR A 402 -1.91 -16.23 -1.52
N ALA A 403 -0.61 -16.05 -1.39
CA ALA A 403 0.34 -17.13 -1.63
C ALA A 403 -0.02 -18.31 -0.73
N GLY A 404 -0.02 -19.50 -1.30
CA GLY A 404 -0.25 -20.74 -0.56
C GLY A 404 0.89 -21.06 0.41
N PRO A 405 0.85 -22.20 1.10
CA PRO A 405 1.94 -22.64 1.95
C PRO A 405 3.23 -22.87 1.14
N LEU A 406 4.37 -22.82 1.83
CA LEU A 406 5.69 -23.04 1.26
C LEU A 406 5.74 -24.37 0.49
N TYR A 407 6.16 -24.31 -0.77
CA TYR A 407 6.32 -25.46 -1.64
C TYR A 407 7.76 -25.62 -2.15
N SER A 408 8.44 -24.52 -2.47
CA SER A 408 9.82 -24.51 -2.93
C SER A 408 10.50 -23.19 -2.58
N CYS A 409 11.83 -23.17 -2.62
CA CYS A 409 12.61 -21.95 -2.52
C CYS A 409 13.62 -21.85 -3.68
N ALA A 410 14.15 -20.66 -3.90
CA ALA A 410 15.15 -20.39 -4.93
C ALA A 410 16.11 -19.29 -4.48
N ILE A 411 17.36 -19.37 -4.95
CA ILE A 411 18.35 -18.30 -4.79
C ILE A 411 18.32 -17.42 -6.05
N ARG A 412 18.32 -16.12 -5.87
CA ARG A 412 18.40 -15.15 -6.98
C ARG A 412 19.58 -14.20 -6.80
N PRO A 413 20.47 -14.15 -7.80
CA PRO A 413 20.59 -15.03 -8.96
C PRO A 413 21.05 -16.44 -8.56
N GLY A 414 20.55 -17.49 -9.25
CA GLY A 414 20.87 -18.90 -8.93
C GLY A 414 22.29 -19.31 -9.36
N SER A 415 22.91 -18.58 -10.28
CA SER A 415 24.33 -18.71 -10.62
C SER A 415 24.93 -17.32 -10.86
N VAL A 416 26.17 -17.12 -10.40
CA VAL A 416 26.85 -15.82 -10.47
C VAL A 416 28.32 -16.06 -10.81
N ILE A 417 28.85 -15.20 -11.69
CA ILE A 417 30.31 -15.10 -11.91
C ILE A 417 30.72 -13.75 -11.28
N MET A 418 31.77 -13.77 -10.47
CA MET A 418 32.27 -12.57 -9.79
C MET A 418 33.81 -12.60 -9.68
N LYS A 419 34.40 -11.42 -9.47
CA LYS A 419 35.86 -11.29 -9.25
C LYS A 419 36.25 -11.70 -7.83
N CYS A 420 37.49 -12.08 -7.66
CA CYS A 420 38.09 -12.24 -6.34
C CYS A 420 37.89 -10.96 -5.51
N GLY A 421 37.48 -11.08 -4.23
CA GLY A 421 37.21 -9.97 -3.33
C GLY A 421 35.95 -9.15 -3.64
N GLU A 422 35.20 -9.45 -4.69
CA GLU A 422 33.95 -8.77 -5.02
C GLU A 422 32.83 -9.20 -4.07
N THR A 423 31.95 -8.25 -3.69
CA THR A 423 30.77 -8.52 -2.86
C THR A 423 29.50 -8.41 -3.71
N LYS A 424 28.62 -9.40 -3.60
CA LYS A 424 27.30 -9.41 -4.27
C LYS A 424 26.18 -9.79 -3.32
N GLN A 425 25.01 -9.18 -3.53
CA GLN A 425 23.79 -9.55 -2.82
C GLN A 425 23.13 -10.77 -3.47
N LEU A 426 22.73 -11.70 -2.62
CA LEU A 426 21.94 -12.88 -2.95
C LEU A 426 20.61 -12.79 -2.22
N ARG A 427 19.52 -13.13 -2.90
CA ARG A 427 18.18 -13.12 -2.32
C ARG A 427 17.59 -14.52 -2.29
N GLY A 428 17.10 -14.94 -1.12
CA GLY A 428 16.27 -16.12 -0.96
C GLY A 428 14.82 -15.80 -1.32
N VAL A 429 14.20 -16.63 -2.13
CA VAL A 429 12.79 -16.48 -2.53
C VAL A 429 12.05 -17.74 -2.17
N ALA A 430 11.01 -17.62 -1.33
CA ALA A 430 10.10 -18.70 -1.00
C ALA A 430 8.90 -18.69 -1.96
N LEU A 431 8.48 -19.84 -2.45
CA LEU A 431 7.45 -19.97 -3.48
C LEU A 431 6.40 -20.99 -3.07
N ASP A 432 5.14 -20.69 -3.38
CA ASP A 432 4.03 -21.63 -3.28
C ASP A 432 3.99 -22.59 -4.49
N LYS A 433 3.05 -23.52 -4.48
CA LYS A 433 2.83 -24.48 -5.58
C LYS A 433 2.51 -23.81 -6.92
N SER A 434 2.01 -22.59 -6.90
CA SER A 434 1.69 -21.78 -8.09
C SER A 434 2.82 -20.82 -8.47
N LYS A 435 4.01 -20.96 -7.87
CA LYS A 435 5.20 -20.10 -8.06
C LYS A 435 5.00 -18.64 -7.64
N ARG A 436 4.05 -18.37 -6.75
CA ARG A 436 3.87 -17.06 -6.13
C ARG A 436 4.83 -16.91 -4.95
N VAL A 437 5.38 -15.73 -4.77
CA VAL A 437 6.31 -15.42 -3.68
C VAL A 437 5.55 -15.36 -2.36
N ILE A 438 6.11 -16.02 -1.35
CA ILE A 438 5.58 -16.02 0.02
C ILE A 438 6.40 -15.04 0.83
N ASP A 439 5.76 -13.96 1.27
CA ASP A 439 6.43 -12.87 1.98
C ASP A 439 6.22 -12.92 3.51
N ALA A 440 5.40 -13.86 4.02
CA ALA A 440 5.07 -13.91 5.44
C ALA A 440 5.33 -15.27 6.07
N GLY A 441 5.89 -15.25 7.28
CA GLY A 441 6.07 -16.45 8.12
C GLY A 441 7.10 -17.45 7.59
N VAL A 442 8.04 -17.01 6.74
CA VAL A 442 9.15 -17.83 6.24
C VAL A 442 10.44 -17.36 6.91
N SER A 443 11.19 -18.28 7.46
CA SER A 443 12.58 -18.07 7.87
C SER A 443 13.53 -18.65 6.84
N PHE A 444 14.63 -17.94 6.58
CA PHE A 444 15.69 -18.36 5.68
C PHE A 444 16.94 -18.70 6.48
N SER A 445 17.73 -19.64 6.00
CA SER A 445 19.05 -19.93 6.52
C SER A 445 20.00 -20.24 5.38
N TRP A 446 21.16 -19.60 5.38
CA TRP A 446 22.18 -19.70 4.36
C TRP A 446 23.37 -20.50 4.88
N GLU A 447 23.87 -21.41 4.06
CA GLU A 447 25.00 -22.24 4.39
C GLU A 447 25.96 -22.31 3.20
N LEU A 448 27.24 -22.22 3.48
CA LEU A 448 28.29 -22.44 2.50
C LEU A 448 28.64 -23.94 2.46
N VAL A 449 28.24 -24.61 1.39
CA VAL A 449 28.38 -26.07 1.24
C VAL A 449 29.80 -26.46 0.80
N SER A 450 30.38 -25.71 -0.15
CA SER A 450 31.73 -25.93 -0.64
C SER A 450 32.35 -24.64 -1.17
N GLY A 451 33.69 -24.57 -1.13
CA GLY A 451 34.45 -23.39 -1.51
C GLY A 451 34.71 -22.46 -0.33
N GLU A 452 35.39 -21.34 -0.60
CA GLU A 452 35.72 -20.31 0.38
C GLU A 452 34.95 -19.02 0.06
N GLY A 453 34.63 -18.21 1.08
CA GLY A 453 33.91 -16.95 0.97
C GLY A 453 33.25 -16.57 2.28
N LEU A 454 32.73 -15.37 2.36
CA LEU A 454 32.06 -14.86 3.54
C LEU A 454 30.60 -14.54 3.25
N LEU A 455 29.69 -15.12 4.03
CA LEU A 455 28.29 -14.72 4.12
C LEU A 455 28.15 -13.79 5.33
N GLU A 456 27.54 -12.60 5.15
CA GLU A 456 27.47 -11.60 6.23
C GLU A 456 26.40 -11.95 7.29
N GLU A 457 25.25 -12.48 6.86
CA GLU A 457 24.11 -12.79 7.75
C GLU A 457 23.49 -14.13 7.35
N GLU A 458 23.47 -15.09 8.28
CA GLU A 458 23.05 -16.48 7.96
C GLU A 458 21.52 -16.64 7.90
N ASP A 459 20.74 -15.74 8.55
CA ASP A 459 19.29 -15.94 8.76
C ASP A 459 18.41 -14.86 8.10
N THR A 460 18.87 -14.21 7.03
CA THR A 460 18.14 -13.14 6.34
C THR A 460 17.64 -13.54 4.95
N GLU A 461 16.59 -12.87 4.48
CA GLU A 461 16.10 -13.03 3.09
C GLU A 461 17.15 -12.57 2.06
N ILE A 462 17.89 -11.52 2.38
CA ILE A 462 18.94 -10.96 1.54
C ILE A 462 20.27 -11.12 2.27
N ASN A 463 21.19 -11.84 1.66
CA ASN A 463 22.53 -12.03 2.18
C ASN A 463 23.56 -11.37 1.28
N ARG A 464 24.68 -10.92 1.84
CA ARG A 464 25.85 -10.45 1.09
C ARG A 464 26.92 -11.51 1.11
N PHE A 465 27.30 -11.94 -0.07
CA PHE A 465 28.41 -12.87 -0.25
C PHE A 465 29.63 -12.11 -0.76
N THR A 466 30.74 -12.24 -0.06
CA THR A 466 32.05 -11.74 -0.46
C THR A 466 32.90 -12.89 -0.96
N ALA A 467 33.37 -12.76 -2.20
CA ALA A 467 34.23 -13.78 -2.86
C ALA A 467 35.62 -13.87 -2.22
N PRO A 468 36.24 -15.05 -2.18
CA PRO A 468 37.61 -15.23 -1.73
C PRO A 468 38.62 -14.55 -2.66
N GLU A 469 39.84 -14.40 -2.17
CA GLU A 469 40.98 -13.87 -2.94
C GLU A 469 41.50 -14.85 -4.03
N GLU A 470 41.18 -16.15 -3.91
CA GLU A 470 41.57 -17.18 -4.87
C GLU A 470 40.39 -17.59 -5.77
N PRO A 471 40.64 -17.82 -7.07
CA PRO A 471 39.60 -18.30 -7.99
C PRO A 471 39.10 -19.68 -7.60
N GLY A 472 37.82 -19.92 -7.72
CA GLY A 472 37.21 -21.20 -7.39
C GLY A 472 35.72 -21.24 -7.67
N ILE A 473 35.11 -22.37 -7.38
CA ILE A 473 33.66 -22.55 -7.41
C ILE A 473 33.17 -22.64 -5.98
N VAL A 474 32.17 -21.84 -5.66
CA VAL A 474 31.55 -21.82 -4.34
C VAL A 474 30.11 -22.29 -4.49
N GLN A 475 29.69 -23.24 -3.66
CA GLN A 475 28.31 -23.71 -3.58
C GLN A 475 27.68 -23.20 -2.29
N ILE A 476 26.52 -22.54 -2.44
CA ILE A 476 25.73 -21.99 -1.35
C ILE A 476 24.40 -22.72 -1.33
N LYS A 477 23.95 -23.06 -0.13
CA LYS A 477 22.65 -23.64 0.13
C LYS A 477 21.77 -22.66 0.87
N LEU A 478 20.54 -22.53 0.42
CA LEU A 478 19.48 -21.79 1.07
C LEU A 478 18.45 -22.78 1.60
N THR A 479 18.15 -22.70 2.87
CA THR A 479 17.03 -23.42 3.50
C THR A 479 15.93 -22.44 3.84
N ALA A 480 14.72 -22.65 3.34
CA ALA A 480 13.54 -21.88 3.70
C ALA A 480 12.59 -22.73 4.53
N ARG A 481 12.10 -22.19 5.65
CA ARG A 481 11.21 -22.88 6.57
C ARG A 481 9.95 -22.05 6.84
N GLN A 482 8.79 -22.72 6.76
CA GLN A 482 7.50 -22.17 7.15
C GLN A 482 6.74 -23.24 7.96
N ASN A 483 6.51 -23.00 9.24
CA ASN A 483 5.97 -24.00 10.19
C ASN A 483 6.76 -25.31 10.13
N ASP A 484 6.11 -26.43 9.80
CA ASP A 484 6.76 -27.75 9.68
C ASP A 484 7.32 -28.05 8.27
N THR A 485 7.13 -27.14 7.33
CA THR A 485 7.62 -27.34 5.95
C THR A 485 9.01 -26.70 5.79
N VAL A 486 9.94 -27.49 5.28
CA VAL A 486 11.32 -27.09 4.98
C VAL A 486 11.62 -27.38 3.51
N THR A 487 12.19 -26.40 2.81
CA THR A 487 12.64 -26.56 1.41
C THR A 487 14.05 -26.03 1.26
N GLU A 488 14.80 -26.57 0.32
CA GLU A 488 16.21 -26.23 0.09
C GLU A 488 16.43 -25.83 -1.37
N ALA A 489 17.36 -24.93 -1.60
CA ALA A 489 17.83 -24.53 -2.92
C ALA A 489 19.35 -24.36 -2.91
N GLU A 490 19.99 -24.74 -4.01
CA GLU A 490 21.42 -24.58 -4.19
C GLU A 490 21.72 -23.46 -5.19
N GLY A 491 22.78 -22.69 -4.93
CA GLY A 491 23.32 -21.66 -5.81
C GLY A 491 24.79 -21.90 -6.08
N MET A 492 25.25 -21.56 -7.29
CA MET A 492 26.63 -21.71 -7.69
C MET A 492 27.26 -20.36 -7.98
N ILE A 493 28.41 -20.08 -7.36
CA ILE A 493 29.21 -18.88 -7.60
C ILE A 493 30.56 -19.29 -8.17
N THR A 494 30.86 -18.74 -9.33
CA THR A 494 32.17 -18.92 -9.96
C THR A 494 33.02 -17.68 -9.70
N VAL A 495 34.13 -17.84 -8.97
CA VAL A 495 35.05 -16.76 -8.65
C VAL A 495 36.23 -16.82 -9.61
N THR A 496 36.53 -15.72 -10.30
CA THR A 496 37.60 -15.63 -11.31
C THR A 496 38.51 -14.43 -11.04
N LYS A 497 39.76 -14.49 -11.41
CA LYS A 497 40.71 -13.36 -11.34
C LYS A 497 40.34 -12.26 -12.33
N GLU A 498 39.84 -12.64 -13.51
CA GLU A 498 39.38 -11.73 -14.54
C GLU A 498 38.01 -12.19 -15.01
N LEU A 499 37.04 -11.24 -15.05
CA LEU A 499 35.78 -11.49 -15.74
C LEU A 499 36.08 -11.52 -17.24
N ILE A 500 36.13 -12.71 -17.82
CA ILE A 500 36.03 -12.84 -19.27
C ILE A 500 34.59 -12.62 -19.59
N ASP A 501 34.28 -11.43 -20.14
CA ASP A 501 32.98 -11.16 -20.75
C ASP A 501 32.70 -12.25 -21.78
N GLN A 502 31.83 -13.20 -21.49
CA GLN A 502 31.39 -14.26 -22.41
C GLN A 502 30.59 -13.72 -23.61
N ALA A 503 30.88 -12.50 -24.06
CA ALA A 503 30.35 -11.93 -25.29
C ALA A 503 31.37 -11.10 -26.05
N SER A 504 32.67 -11.31 -25.84
CA SER A 504 33.67 -10.70 -26.70
C SER A 504 34.86 -11.68 -26.85
N GLY A 505 34.89 -12.34 -28.02
CA GLY A 505 36.11 -12.87 -28.54
C GLY A 505 37.18 -11.77 -28.59
N ALA A 506 38.41 -12.16 -28.25
CA ALA A 506 39.62 -11.35 -28.20
C ALA A 506 39.67 -10.26 -29.28
N ASP A 507 39.96 -9.12 -28.87
CA ASP A 507 40.55 -7.91 -29.46
C ASP A 507 39.69 -6.69 -29.15
N GLY A 508 40.34 -5.64 -28.70
CA GLY A 508 39.73 -4.33 -28.39
C GLY A 508 39.03 -3.68 -29.58
N LYS A 509 37.93 -4.25 -30.02
CA LYS A 509 37.01 -3.69 -31.02
C LYS A 509 35.60 -3.72 -30.50
N ASP A 510 35.09 -2.52 -30.24
CA ASP A 510 33.71 -2.08 -30.21
C ASP A 510 32.60 -3.07 -29.84
N LYS A 511 31.96 -2.86 -28.69
CA LYS A 511 30.67 -3.46 -28.34
C LYS A 511 29.69 -3.18 -29.46
N LYS A 512 29.32 -4.20 -30.23
CA LYS A 512 28.40 -4.13 -31.38
C LYS A 512 26.97 -4.12 -30.85
N GLY A 513 26.14 -3.13 -31.22
CA GLY A 513 24.73 -3.06 -30.86
C GLY A 513 24.24 -1.64 -30.61
N LEU A 514 22.94 -1.50 -30.42
CA LEU A 514 22.30 -0.23 -30.07
C LEU A 514 22.74 0.23 -28.67
N PRO A 515 22.94 1.56 -28.45
CA PRO A 515 23.34 2.09 -27.17
C PRO A 515 22.26 1.90 -26.08
N GLY A 516 22.69 1.77 -24.83
CA GLY A 516 21.82 1.90 -23.69
C GLY A 516 21.47 3.37 -23.38
N TYR A 517 20.63 3.62 -22.38
CA TYR A 517 20.44 4.98 -21.88
C TYR A 517 20.36 5.04 -20.36
N THR A 518 20.59 6.22 -19.82
CA THR A 518 20.45 6.54 -18.41
C THR A 518 19.94 7.97 -18.24
N TYR A 519 19.37 8.27 -17.08
CA TYR A 519 18.92 9.60 -16.77
C TYR A 519 20.00 10.41 -16.05
N GLN A 520 20.07 11.70 -16.39
CA GLN A 520 20.88 12.67 -15.68
C GLN A 520 20.00 13.87 -15.33
N ASN A 521 19.90 14.21 -14.05
CA ASN A 521 19.13 15.37 -13.61
C ASN A 521 19.96 16.65 -13.76
N ALA A 522 19.61 17.47 -14.76
CA ALA A 522 20.27 18.75 -15.03
C ALA A 522 19.21 19.83 -15.35
N PRO A 523 18.46 20.29 -14.33
CA PRO A 523 17.44 21.32 -14.52
C PRO A 523 18.10 22.65 -14.91
N GLY A 524 17.48 23.35 -15.89
CA GLY A 524 18.02 24.61 -16.42
C GLY A 524 19.01 24.48 -17.57
N GLU A 525 19.53 23.29 -17.85
CA GLU A 525 20.35 23.03 -19.02
C GLU A 525 19.51 22.88 -20.29
N LEU A 526 20.03 23.36 -21.42
CA LEU A 526 19.32 23.36 -22.70
C LEU A 526 19.34 22.01 -23.44
N TRP A 527 20.28 21.13 -23.08
CA TRP A 527 20.38 19.84 -23.74
C TRP A 527 19.31 18.85 -23.23
N ARG A 528 18.74 18.09 -24.14
CA ARG A 528 17.74 17.05 -23.85
C ARG A 528 18.37 15.66 -23.75
N SER A 529 19.39 15.40 -24.56
CA SER A 529 20.17 14.15 -24.58
C SER A 529 21.59 14.42 -25.02
N ARG A 530 22.50 13.53 -24.63
CA ARG A 530 23.92 13.49 -25.05
C ARG A 530 24.33 12.05 -25.22
N TYR A 531 25.05 11.73 -26.28
CA TYR A 531 25.60 10.41 -26.52
C TYR A 531 27.07 10.36 -26.09
N ASP A 532 27.40 9.40 -25.24
CA ASP A 532 28.76 9.06 -24.85
C ASP A 532 29.20 7.88 -25.71
N MET A 533 30.10 8.14 -26.68
CA MET A 533 30.60 7.13 -27.62
C MET A 533 31.46 6.07 -26.94
N ASP A 534 32.22 6.45 -25.91
CA ASP A 534 33.15 5.55 -25.22
C ASP A 534 32.39 4.51 -24.37
N ARG A 535 31.31 4.96 -23.70
CA ARG A 535 30.46 4.10 -22.87
C ARG A 535 29.28 3.50 -23.60
N LYS A 536 28.99 3.97 -24.80
CA LYS A 536 27.78 3.64 -25.60
C LYS A 536 26.47 3.82 -24.83
N ILE A 537 26.36 4.94 -24.14
CA ILE A 537 25.22 5.32 -23.32
C ILE A 537 24.69 6.69 -23.77
N ILE A 538 23.36 6.77 -23.94
CA ILE A 538 22.68 8.03 -24.17
C ILE A 538 22.22 8.57 -22.83
N TYR A 539 22.74 9.71 -22.40
CA TYR A 539 22.26 10.45 -21.24
C TYR A 539 21.04 11.26 -21.61
N ILE A 540 19.96 11.09 -20.87
CA ILE A 540 18.71 11.83 -21.06
C ILE A 540 18.52 12.76 -19.85
N ASN A 541 18.31 14.06 -20.13
CA ASN A 541 18.08 15.04 -19.08
C ASN A 541 16.64 14.95 -18.55
N ASN A 542 16.46 14.28 -17.40
CA ASN A 542 15.15 14.15 -16.76
C ASN A 542 14.70 15.42 -15.98
N GLY A 543 15.60 16.41 -15.79
CA GLY A 543 15.27 17.74 -15.25
C GLY A 543 14.77 18.72 -16.31
N HIS A 544 14.83 18.38 -17.61
CA HIS A 544 14.39 19.26 -18.69
C HIS A 544 12.85 19.35 -18.74
N ALA A 545 12.31 20.56 -19.02
CA ALA A 545 10.87 20.82 -19.05
C ALA A 545 10.09 19.87 -20.00
N ASP A 546 10.68 19.55 -21.18
CA ASP A 546 10.09 18.66 -22.15
C ASP A 546 10.01 17.22 -21.65
N PHE A 547 10.99 16.75 -20.87
CA PHE A 547 10.95 15.43 -20.25
C PHE A 547 9.83 15.36 -19.20
N ILE A 548 9.73 16.38 -18.34
CA ILE A 548 8.67 16.48 -17.33
C ILE A 548 7.29 16.46 -18.00
N TYR A 549 7.13 17.22 -19.10
CA TYR A 549 5.89 17.21 -19.88
C TYR A 549 5.59 15.84 -20.49
N ALA A 550 6.59 15.20 -21.10
CA ALA A 550 6.43 13.88 -21.73
C ALA A 550 6.10 12.78 -20.70
N SER A 551 6.65 12.88 -19.49
CA SER A 551 6.46 11.90 -18.42
C SER A 551 5.05 11.85 -17.83
N ARG A 552 4.15 12.79 -18.21
CA ARG A 552 2.73 12.74 -17.83
C ARG A 552 1.95 11.57 -18.44
N SER A 553 2.52 10.88 -19.44
CA SER A 553 1.91 9.72 -20.09
C SER A 553 3.01 8.78 -20.56
N ASN A 554 2.86 7.48 -20.29
CA ASN A 554 3.83 6.45 -20.70
C ASN A 554 4.05 6.42 -22.21
N SER A 555 2.98 6.58 -23.00
CA SER A 555 3.09 6.64 -24.48
C SER A 555 3.86 7.88 -24.95
N ARG A 556 3.63 9.06 -24.35
CA ARG A 556 4.41 10.27 -24.68
C ARG A 556 5.87 10.12 -24.25
N LYS A 557 6.14 9.58 -23.06
CA LYS A 557 7.49 9.34 -22.56
C LYS A 557 8.26 8.42 -23.51
N LEU A 558 7.65 7.30 -23.95
CA LEU A 558 8.25 6.39 -24.91
C LEU A 558 8.59 7.11 -26.22
N LYS A 559 7.63 7.81 -26.82
CA LYS A 559 7.85 8.57 -28.08
C LYS A 559 8.90 9.66 -27.94
N TYR A 560 8.98 10.33 -26.79
CA TYR A 560 9.98 11.34 -26.53
C TYR A 560 11.38 10.73 -26.45
N ILE A 561 11.55 9.68 -25.65
CA ILE A 561 12.82 8.97 -25.53
C ILE A 561 13.26 8.40 -26.88
N PHE A 562 12.33 7.82 -27.65
CA PHE A 562 12.62 7.34 -28.99
C PHE A 562 13.16 8.45 -29.93
N LYS A 563 12.56 9.66 -29.90
CA LYS A 563 13.06 10.80 -30.68
C LYS A 563 14.47 11.21 -30.28
N LEU A 564 14.79 11.14 -28.96
CA LEU A 564 16.15 11.43 -28.49
C LEU A 564 17.13 10.37 -28.96
N PHE A 565 16.76 9.07 -28.94
CA PHE A 565 17.56 7.99 -29.52
C PHE A 565 17.83 8.23 -31.00
N SER A 566 16.78 8.49 -31.79
CA SER A 566 16.92 8.76 -33.23
C SER A 566 17.86 9.93 -33.50
N LYS A 567 17.75 11.00 -32.70
CA LYS A 567 18.63 12.17 -32.81
C LYS A 567 20.09 11.79 -32.57
N GLU A 568 20.39 11.11 -31.45
CA GLU A 568 21.74 10.78 -31.08
C GLU A 568 22.36 9.74 -32.05
N LEU A 569 21.58 8.75 -32.48
CA LEU A 569 22.04 7.74 -33.44
C LEU A 569 22.37 8.36 -34.80
N VAL A 570 21.50 9.22 -35.33
CA VAL A 570 21.74 9.88 -36.62
C VAL A 570 22.93 10.82 -36.55
N ALA A 571 23.03 11.63 -35.49
CA ALA A 571 24.17 12.54 -35.30
C ALA A 571 25.51 11.80 -35.17
N ALA A 572 25.51 10.64 -34.49
CA ALA A 572 26.73 9.85 -34.31
C ALA A 572 27.11 9.06 -35.57
N ASN A 573 26.11 8.64 -36.38
CA ASN A 573 26.34 7.80 -37.57
C ASN A 573 26.72 8.61 -38.80
N PHE A 574 26.27 9.86 -38.89
CA PHE A 574 26.49 10.73 -40.06
C PHE A 574 27.12 12.08 -39.66
N PRO A 575 28.32 12.07 -39.04
CA PRO A 575 28.95 13.30 -38.57
C PRO A 575 29.35 14.28 -39.70
N GLU A 576 29.44 13.78 -40.93
CA GLU A 576 29.79 14.55 -42.14
C GLU A 576 28.60 15.28 -42.78
N LEU A 577 27.36 14.92 -42.41
CA LEU A 577 26.17 15.53 -43.03
C LEU A 577 25.87 16.92 -42.42
N SER A 578 25.34 17.80 -43.27
CA SER A 578 24.86 19.11 -42.85
C SER A 578 23.61 18.96 -41.93
N PRO A 579 23.34 19.94 -41.04
CA PRO A 579 22.17 19.89 -40.17
C PRO A 579 20.83 19.62 -40.84
N PRO A 580 20.51 20.19 -42.03
CA PRO A 580 19.30 19.83 -42.75
C PRO A 580 19.24 18.34 -43.17
N GLN A 581 20.35 17.79 -43.67
CA GLN A 581 20.45 16.39 -44.05
C GLN A 581 20.33 15.44 -42.88
N LEU A 582 20.89 15.80 -41.72
CA LEU A 582 20.71 15.05 -40.47
C LEU A 582 19.22 15.01 -40.06
N MET A 583 18.49 16.12 -40.23
CA MET A 583 17.06 16.17 -39.96
C MET A 583 16.26 15.23 -40.88
N GLU A 584 16.60 15.19 -42.19
CA GLU A 584 15.96 14.24 -43.13
C GLU A 584 16.22 12.80 -42.75
N LYS A 585 17.45 12.44 -42.38
CA LYS A 585 17.78 11.10 -41.87
C LYS A 585 17.05 10.76 -40.57
N MET A 586 16.86 11.72 -39.68
CA MET A 586 16.11 11.54 -38.45
C MET A 586 14.62 11.29 -38.75
N ILE A 587 14.04 12.04 -39.67
CA ILE A 587 12.65 11.85 -40.12
C ILE A 587 12.47 10.47 -40.75
N GLU A 588 13.38 10.08 -41.64
CA GLU A 588 13.41 8.76 -42.28
C GLU A 588 13.41 7.65 -41.23
N LEU A 589 14.34 7.67 -40.26
CA LEU A 589 14.43 6.67 -39.22
C LEU A 589 13.18 6.61 -38.35
N GLN A 590 12.59 7.78 -38.04
CA GLN A 590 11.36 7.86 -37.23
C GLN A 590 10.17 7.28 -37.98
N LEU A 591 10.02 7.56 -39.28
CA LEU A 591 8.93 7.05 -40.10
C LEU A 591 8.91 5.53 -40.16
N TYR A 592 10.06 4.90 -40.43
CA TYR A 592 10.15 3.43 -40.48
C TYR A 592 10.02 2.74 -39.11
N SER A 593 10.18 3.49 -38.02
CA SER A 593 10.05 2.94 -36.66
C SER A 593 8.64 3.10 -36.09
N GLU A 594 7.83 4.02 -36.62
CA GLU A 594 6.53 4.43 -36.02
C GLU A 594 5.53 3.29 -35.94
N GLU A 595 5.56 2.35 -36.88
CA GLU A 595 4.70 1.16 -36.89
C GLU A 595 4.99 0.16 -35.77
N ASN A 596 6.19 0.22 -35.14
CA ASN A 596 6.68 -0.74 -34.15
C ASN A 596 6.87 -0.13 -32.74
N LEU A 597 6.48 1.11 -32.57
CA LEU A 597 6.52 1.87 -31.32
C LEU A 597 5.20 1.75 -30.56
#